data_b4ebd32ced9344242484c3bd261df2e4
#
_entry.id   b4ebd32ced9344242484c3bd261df2e4
#
_cell.length_a   1.000
_cell.length_b   1.000
_cell.length_c   1.000
_cell.angle_alpha   90.00
_cell.angle_beta   90.00
_cell.angle_gamma   90.00
#
_symmetry.space_group_name_H-M   'P 1'
#
loop_
_entity.id
_entity.type
_entity.pdbx_description
1 polymer ?
#
loop_
_entity_poly.entity_id
_entity_poly.type
_entity_poly.pdbx_seq_one_letter_code
_entity_poly.pdbx_strand_id
1 'polypeptide(L)'
;CIFEYVYFSRPDSIVEGTSVYSVRKAIGAELARENAVDADLVIPVPDSGTPAALGYAQESGIPFELGIIRSHYVGRTFIQPGDKVRHLGVKLKHNANRALIAGKRVILIDDSIVRGTTSLKIVQMMRDAGAAEVHMRIASPPTQHSCFYGVDTPERAKLLAAQMTVGQMANFINADSLSFLTIDGLYRALGEAKRNDDLPQYCDACFTGDYPTTLTDFDENSIDDQFSLLAERVV
;
A
#
# COMPACT_ATOMS: atom_id res chain seq x y z
N CYS A 1 14.31 6.16 -7.18
CA CYS A 1 13.63 5.39 -6.14
C CYS A 1 12.42 4.67 -6.74
N ILE A 2 12.32 3.35 -6.57
CA ILE A 2 11.19 2.57 -7.16
C ILE A 2 9.84 2.95 -6.53
N PHE A 3 9.83 3.43 -5.29
CA PHE A 3 8.63 3.84 -4.57
C PHE A 3 7.95 5.07 -5.19
N GLU A 4 8.66 5.83 -6.05
CA GLU A 4 8.07 6.90 -6.86
C GLU A 4 6.94 6.35 -7.75
N TYR A 5 7.15 5.19 -8.35
CA TYR A 5 6.14 4.54 -9.19
C TYR A 5 5.03 3.87 -8.38
N VAL A 6 5.31 3.44 -7.15
CA VAL A 6 4.31 2.81 -6.29
C VAL A 6 3.36 3.86 -5.71
N TYR A 7 3.91 4.93 -5.08
CA TYR A 7 3.09 5.87 -4.32
C TYR A 7 3.51 7.34 -4.46
N PHE A 8 4.81 7.66 -4.40
CA PHE A 8 5.29 9.00 -4.07
C PHE A 8 5.00 10.02 -5.16
N SER A 9 5.28 9.69 -6.42
CA SER A 9 4.98 10.56 -7.55
C SER A 9 3.48 10.70 -7.79
N ARG A 10 3.07 11.85 -8.28
CA ARG A 10 1.68 12.05 -8.73
C ARG A 10 1.40 11.12 -9.93
N PRO A 11 0.18 10.59 -10.05
CA PRO A 11 -0.15 9.67 -11.15
C PRO A 11 0.04 10.29 -12.55
N ASP A 12 -0.14 11.59 -12.67
CA ASP A 12 0.02 12.36 -13.92
C ASP A 12 1.48 12.74 -14.25
N SER A 13 2.44 12.33 -13.41
CA SER A 13 3.86 12.61 -13.61
C SER A 13 4.49 11.67 -14.63
N ILE A 14 5.56 12.19 -15.26
CA ILE A 14 6.52 11.39 -16.04
C ILE A 14 7.81 11.37 -15.26
N VAL A 15 8.30 10.19 -14.90
CA VAL A 15 9.57 9.97 -14.19
C VAL A 15 10.47 9.18 -15.12
N GLU A 16 11.68 9.72 -15.42
CA GLU A 16 12.65 9.09 -16.32
C GLU A 16 12.05 8.67 -17.68
N GLY A 17 11.16 9.52 -18.23
CA GLY A 17 10.49 9.27 -19.50
C GLY A 17 9.31 8.31 -19.43
N THR A 18 8.98 7.78 -18.26
CA THR A 18 7.91 6.78 -18.07
C THR A 18 6.72 7.36 -17.30
N SER A 19 5.51 7.12 -17.79
CA SER A 19 4.28 7.56 -17.13
C SER A 19 4.02 6.76 -15.86
N VAL A 20 3.95 7.44 -14.72
CA VAL A 20 3.65 6.84 -13.41
C VAL A 20 2.29 6.14 -13.43
N TYR A 21 1.27 6.73 -14.06
CA TYR A 21 -0.04 6.11 -14.20
C TYR A 21 0.02 4.77 -14.95
N SER A 22 0.76 4.74 -16.06
CA SER A 22 0.89 3.53 -16.88
C SER A 22 1.61 2.41 -16.12
N VAL A 23 2.65 2.76 -15.36
CA VAL A 23 3.37 1.81 -14.51
C VAL A 23 2.45 1.26 -13.41
N ARG A 24 1.69 2.12 -12.71
CA ARG A 24 0.74 1.65 -11.69
C ARG A 24 -0.33 0.72 -12.25
N LYS A 25 -0.80 0.96 -13.47
CA LYS A 25 -1.69 0.01 -14.16
C LYS A 25 -0.99 -1.32 -14.44
N ALA A 26 0.24 -1.28 -14.95
CA ALA A 26 1.03 -2.49 -15.19
C ALA A 26 1.30 -3.27 -13.88
N ILE A 27 1.59 -2.56 -12.77
CA ILE A 27 1.69 -3.14 -11.42
C ILE A 27 0.40 -3.91 -11.07
N GLY A 28 -0.77 -3.33 -11.32
CA GLY A 28 -2.04 -4.02 -11.07
C GLY A 28 -2.24 -5.26 -11.93
N ALA A 29 -1.83 -5.24 -13.18
CA ALA A 29 -1.90 -6.41 -14.08
C ALA A 29 -0.95 -7.53 -13.60
N GLU A 30 0.30 -7.19 -13.23
CA GLU A 30 1.24 -8.17 -12.64
C GLU A 30 0.70 -8.77 -11.34
N LEU A 31 0.11 -7.93 -10.48
CA LEU A 31 -0.51 -8.38 -9.23
C LEU A 31 -1.64 -9.39 -9.48
N ALA A 32 -2.45 -9.19 -10.53
CA ALA A 32 -3.50 -10.14 -10.92
C ALA A 32 -2.92 -11.47 -11.43
N ARG A 33 -1.82 -11.42 -12.21
CA ARG A 33 -1.13 -12.64 -12.70
C ARG A 33 -0.54 -13.45 -11.56
N GLU A 34 0.10 -12.79 -10.60
CA GLU A 34 0.74 -13.46 -9.47
C GLU A 34 -0.25 -13.95 -8.40
N ASN A 35 -1.36 -13.23 -8.20
CA ASN A 35 -2.21 -13.37 -7.03
C ASN A 35 -3.71 -13.35 -7.39
N ALA A 36 -4.09 -14.18 -8.37
CA ALA A 36 -5.48 -14.36 -8.74
C ALA A 36 -6.32 -14.91 -7.56
N VAL A 37 -7.55 -14.44 -7.44
CA VAL A 37 -8.54 -14.93 -6.48
C VAL A 37 -9.91 -14.82 -7.11
N ASP A 38 -10.79 -15.79 -6.83
CA ASP A 38 -12.19 -15.73 -7.29
C ASP A 38 -12.98 -14.73 -6.44
N ALA A 39 -13.52 -13.70 -7.09
CA ALA A 39 -14.27 -12.63 -6.45
C ALA A 39 -15.24 -11.97 -7.44
N ASP A 40 -16.14 -11.15 -6.92
CA ASP A 40 -17.20 -10.52 -7.71
C ASP A 40 -16.83 -9.10 -8.16
N LEU A 41 -15.96 -8.40 -7.39
CA LEU A 41 -15.62 -7.00 -7.64
C LEU A 41 -14.17 -6.70 -7.29
N VAL A 42 -13.53 -5.82 -8.09
CA VAL A 42 -12.27 -5.15 -7.77
C VAL A 42 -12.56 -3.72 -7.35
N ILE A 43 -12.13 -3.35 -6.15
CA ILE A 43 -12.39 -2.05 -5.53
C ILE A 43 -11.06 -1.39 -5.16
N PRO A 44 -10.78 -0.16 -5.63
CA PRO A 44 -9.59 0.57 -5.21
C PRO A 44 -9.73 1.12 -3.79
N VAL A 45 -8.64 1.14 -3.04
CA VAL A 45 -8.50 2.03 -1.89
C VAL A 45 -8.12 3.42 -2.43
N PRO A 46 -9.03 4.41 -2.32
CA PRO A 46 -8.80 5.70 -2.95
C PRO A 46 -7.75 6.56 -2.21
N ASP A 47 -6.97 7.39 -2.92
CA ASP A 47 -6.94 7.56 -4.38
C ASP A 47 -5.80 6.75 -5.01
N SER A 48 -4.82 6.31 -4.21
CA SER A 48 -3.54 5.70 -4.62
C SER A 48 -3.70 4.35 -5.31
N GLY A 49 -4.61 3.52 -4.83
CA GLY A 49 -4.89 2.19 -5.40
C GLY A 49 -5.63 2.21 -6.75
N THR A 50 -6.16 3.34 -7.18
CA THR A 50 -7.05 3.39 -8.35
C THR A 50 -6.40 2.91 -9.65
N PRO A 51 -5.21 3.35 -10.07
CA PRO A 51 -4.62 2.86 -11.32
C PRO A 51 -4.28 1.37 -11.27
N ALA A 52 -3.78 0.87 -10.13
CA ALA A 52 -3.48 -0.54 -9.95
C ALA A 52 -4.75 -1.40 -9.97
N ALA A 53 -5.84 -0.95 -9.34
CA ALA A 53 -7.13 -1.64 -9.39
C ALA A 53 -7.69 -1.74 -10.81
N LEU A 54 -7.55 -0.69 -11.63
CA LEU A 54 -7.90 -0.73 -13.04
C LEU A 54 -7.07 -1.77 -13.81
N GLY A 55 -5.76 -1.82 -13.56
CA GLY A 55 -4.88 -2.82 -14.18
C GLY A 55 -5.23 -4.24 -13.75
N TYR A 56 -5.48 -4.46 -12.46
CA TYR A 56 -5.91 -5.75 -11.92
C TYR A 56 -7.24 -6.21 -12.53
N ALA A 57 -8.24 -5.33 -12.57
CA ALA A 57 -9.56 -5.65 -13.14
C ALA A 57 -9.50 -6.00 -14.64
N GLN A 58 -8.70 -5.25 -15.40
CA GLN A 58 -8.52 -5.51 -16.84
C GLN A 58 -7.83 -6.86 -17.10
N GLU A 59 -6.84 -7.22 -16.30
CA GLU A 59 -6.11 -8.47 -16.44
C GLU A 59 -6.92 -9.68 -15.96
N SER A 60 -7.60 -9.55 -14.80
CA SER A 60 -8.39 -10.64 -14.22
C SER A 60 -9.76 -10.85 -14.86
N GLY A 61 -10.27 -9.85 -15.59
CA GLY A 61 -11.63 -9.84 -16.10
C GLY A 61 -12.72 -9.61 -15.05
N ILE A 62 -12.35 -9.37 -13.79
CA ILE A 62 -13.30 -9.09 -12.69
C ILE A 62 -13.72 -7.62 -12.78
N PRO A 63 -15.04 -7.29 -12.64
CA PRO A 63 -15.54 -5.93 -12.73
C PRO A 63 -14.86 -4.97 -11.73
N PHE A 64 -14.46 -3.79 -12.23
CA PHE A 64 -13.99 -2.66 -11.41
C PHE A 64 -15.17 -1.82 -10.95
N GLU A 65 -15.22 -1.52 -9.65
CA GLU A 65 -16.25 -0.65 -9.07
C GLU A 65 -15.68 0.29 -8.00
N LEU A 66 -16.23 1.49 -7.91
CA LEU A 66 -15.93 2.44 -6.84
C LEU A 66 -16.72 2.10 -5.58
N GLY A 67 -16.37 0.99 -4.96
CA GLY A 67 -17.00 0.53 -3.70
C GLY A 67 -16.64 1.38 -2.49
N ILE A 68 -15.53 2.13 -2.54
CA ILE A 68 -15.12 3.10 -1.52
C ILE A 68 -15.19 4.49 -2.13
N ILE A 69 -15.96 5.38 -1.51
CA ILE A 69 -16.09 6.77 -1.91
C ILE A 69 -15.33 7.65 -0.91
N ARG A 70 -14.42 8.48 -1.42
CA ARG A 70 -13.74 9.50 -0.63
C ARG A 70 -14.59 10.76 -0.56
N SER A 71 -14.82 11.29 0.65
CA SER A 71 -15.48 12.57 0.83
C SER A 71 -14.54 13.71 0.45
N HIS A 72 -14.93 14.52 -0.53
CA HIS A 72 -14.20 15.72 -0.93
C HIS A 72 -14.37 16.89 0.07
N TYR A 73 -15.34 16.80 0.96
CA TYR A 73 -15.67 17.84 1.95
C TYR A 73 -14.84 17.73 3.23
N VAL A 74 -14.12 16.63 3.43
CA VAL A 74 -13.26 16.41 4.60
C VAL A 74 -11.81 16.63 4.19
N GLY A 75 -11.21 17.74 4.64
CA GLY A 75 -9.81 18.07 4.40
C GLY A 75 -8.82 17.09 5.09
N ARG A 76 -7.52 17.39 4.99
CA ARG A 76 -6.46 16.58 5.65
C ARG A 76 -6.64 16.63 7.16
N THR A 77 -7.06 15.53 7.77
CA THR A 77 -7.33 15.38 9.20
C THR A 77 -6.06 15.22 10.06
N PHE A 78 -4.86 15.31 9.46
CA PHE A 78 -3.59 15.14 10.16
C PHE A 78 -3.18 16.32 11.07
N ILE A 79 -3.92 17.43 11.07
CA ILE A 79 -3.59 18.65 11.80
C ILE A 79 -4.47 18.84 13.04
N GLN A 80 -5.33 17.87 13.39
CA GLN A 80 -6.22 18.02 14.54
C GLN A 80 -5.63 17.36 15.80
N PRO A 81 -5.52 18.06 16.93
CA PRO A 81 -5.08 17.49 18.19
C PRO A 81 -6.16 16.59 18.77
N GLY A 82 -5.78 15.35 19.06
CA GLY A 82 -6.60 14.37 19.78
C GLY A 82 -6.99 13.12 18.99
N ASP A 83 -6.74 11.94 19.60
CA ASP A 83 -6.98 10.64 18.94
C ASP A 83 -8.46 10.38 18.61
N LYS A 84 -9.40 10.85 19.43
CA LYS A 84 -10.84 10.69 19.18
C LYS A 84 -11.30 11.49 17.94
N VAL A 85 -10.77 12.68 17.71
CA VAL A 85 -11.09 13.51 16.53
C VAL A 85 -10.44 12.93 15.29
N ARG A 86 -9.24 12.37 15.41
CA ARG A 86 -8.53 11.65 14.34
C ARG A 86 -9.29 10.40 13.90
N HIS A 87 -9.87 9.63 14.85
CA HIS A 87 -10.74 8.49 14.56
C HIS A 87 -12.03 8.87 13.84
N LEU A 88 -12.66 9.96 14.23
CA LEU A 88 -13.86 10.48 13.57
C LEU A 88 -13.54 10.99 12.15
N GLY A 89 -12.40 11.65 11.97
CA GLY A 89 -11.93 12.16 10.68
C GLY A 89 -11.68 11.06 9.64
N VAL A 90 -11.17 9.91 10.05
CA VAL A 90 -10.98 8.76 9.13
C VAL A 90 -12.32 8.16 8.72
N LYS A 91 -13.29 8.06 9.63
CA LYS A 91 -14.66 7.59 9.32
C LYS A 91 -15.42 8.54 8.38
N LEU A 92 -15.14 9.85 8.44
CA LEU A 92 -15.76 10.84 7.56
C LEU A 92 -15.08 10.92 6.18
N LYS A 93 -13.86 10.42 6.05
CA LYS A 93 -13.07 10.55 4.83
C LYS A 93 -13.39 9.48 3.78
N HIS A 94 -13.73 8.27 4.22
CA HIS A 94 -14.04 7.14 3.34
C HIS A 94 -15.36 6.50 3.74
N ASN A 95 -16.22 6.25 2.76
CA ASN A 95 -17.50 5.57 2.95
C ASN A 95 -17.63 4.40 1.98
N ALA A 96 -18.10 3.27 2.48
CA ALA A 96 -18.39 2.11 1.67
C ALA A 96 -19.75 2.27 0.95
N ASN A 97 -19.79 1.95 -0.33
CA ASN A 97 -21.01 1.87 -1.11
C ASN A 97 -21.71 0.54 -0.82
N ARG A 98 -22.54 0.51 0.23
CA ARG A 98 -23.20 -0.70 0.70
C ARG A 98 -24.03 -1.39 -0.39
N ALA A 99 -24.66 -0.64 -1.28
CA ALA A 99 -25.49 -1.21 -2.34
C ALA A 99 -24.68 -2.05 -3.33
N LEU A 100 -23.40 -1.72 -3.54
CA LEU A 100 -22.48 -2.49 -4.40
C LEU A 100 -21.85 -3.68 -3.66
N ILE A 101 -21.60 -3.55 -2.35
CA ILE A 101 -20.72 -4.43 -1.58
C ILE A 101 -21.50 -5.56 -0.89
N ALA A 102 -22.73 -5.32 -0.45
CA ALA A 102 -23.48 -6.28 0.35
C ALA A 102 -23.62 -7.64 -0.34
N GLY A 103 -23.18 -8.71 0.34
CA GLY A 103 -23.19 -10.08 -0.14
C GLY A 103 -22.16 -10.42 -1.22
N LYS A 104 -21.22 -9.51 -1.54
CA LYS A 104 -20.19 -9.71 -2.56
C LYS A 104 -18.86 -10.12 -1.95
N ARG A 105 -18.08 -10.90 -2.70
CA ARG A 105 -16.67 -11.17 -2.47
C ARG A 105 -15.89 -10.05 -3.16
N VAL A 106 -15.11 -9.29 -2.40
CA VAL A 106 -14.46 -8.09 -2.92
C VAL A 106 -12.94 -8.21 -2.85
N ILE A 107 -12.27 -7.74 -3.90
CA ILE A 107 -10.82 -7.55 -3.92
C ILE A 107 -10.55 -6.07 -3.68
N LEU A 108 -9.84 -5.75 -2.61
CA LEU A 108 -9.35 -4.41 -2.31
C LEU A 108 -7.93 -4.26 -2.83
N ILE A 109 -7.69 -3.27 -3.67
CA ILE A 109 -6.35 -2.94 -4.17
C ILE A 109 -5.85 -1.67 -3.47
N ASP A 110 -4.73 -1.79 -2.76
CA ASP A 110 -4.02 -0.66 -2.16
C ASP A 110 -2.56 -0.62 -2.66
N ASP A 111 -1.89 0.51 -2.53
CA ASP A 111 -0.51 0.69 -2.99
C ASP A 111 0.50 -0.02 -2.07
N SER A 112 0.35 0.11 -0.77
CA SER A 112 1.30 -0.42 0.22
C SER A 112 0.68 -0.61 1.60
N ILE A 113 1.30 -1.45 2.43
CA ILE A 113 1.00 -1.55 3.86
C ILE A 113 2.27 -1.20 4.65
N VAL A 114 2.16 -0.16 5.50
CA VAL A 114 3.26 0.26 6.39
C VAL A 114 2.99 -0.22 7.81
N ARG A 115 1.97 0.33 8.48
CA ARG A 115 1.59 -0.02 9.87
C ARG A 115 0.34 -0.90 9.95
N GLY A 116 -0.39 -1.08 8.85
CA GLY A 116 -1.61 -1.88 8.77
C GLY A 116 -2.87 -1.28 9.41
N THR A 117 -2.77 -0.17 10.16
CA THR A 117 -3.92 0.44 10.84
C THR A 117 -4.98 0.98 9.88
N THR A 118 -4.56 1.48 8.73
CA THR A 118 -5.47 1.93 7.66
C THR A 118 -6.17 0.74 7.03
N SER A 119 -5.41 -0.30 6.66
CA SER A 119 -5.94 -1.52 6.04
C SER A 119 -6.96 -2.21 6.95
N LEU A 120 -6.68 -2.33 8.27
CA LEU A 120 -7.63 -2.84 9.26
C LEU A 120 -8.97 -2.08 9.23
N LYS A 121 -8.92 -0.74 9.20
CA LYS A 121 -10.14 0.10 9.18
C LYS A 121 -10.90 -0.05 7.86
N ILE A 122 -10.19 -0.14 6.74
CA ILE A 122 -10.80 -0.32 5.41
C ILE A 122 -11.47 -1.69 5.33
N VAL A 123 -10.82 -2.76 5.75
CA VAL A 123 -11.40 -4.11 5.77
C VAL A 123 -12.63 -4.15 6.68
N GLN A 124 -12.54 -3.56 7.89
CA GLN A 124 -13.69 -3.48 8.80
C GLN A 124 -14.86 -2.72 8.17
N MET A 125 -14.59 -1.62 7.47
CA MET A 125 -15.63 -0.86 6.75
C MET A 125 -16.32 -1.69 5.67
N MET A 126 -15.59 -2.57 4.95
CA MET A 126 -16.18 -3.51 3.99
C MET A 126 -17.06 -4.55 4.67
N ARG A 127 -16.58 -5.11 5.81
CA ARG A 127 -17.38 -6.05 6.62
C ARG A 127 -18.68 -5.40 7.12
N ASP A 128 -18.59 -4.18 7.65
CA ASP A 128 -19.76 -3.41 8.13
C ASP A 128 -20.75 -3.09 6.99
N ALA A 129 -20.24 -2.95 5.76
CA ALA A 129 -21.07 -2.79 4.56
C ALA A 129 -21.71 -4.10 4.07
N GLY A 130 -21.35 -5.25 4.67
CA GLY A 130 -21.93 -6.55 4.37
C GLY A 130 -21.19 -7.35 3.31
N ALA A 131 -19.90 -7.08 3.05
CA ALA A 131 -19.08 -7.93 2.18
C ALA A 131 -19.06 -9.38 2.67
N ALA A 132 -19.24 -10.34 1.75
CA ALA A 132 -19.17 -11.76 2.06
C ALA A 132 -17.72 -12.20 2.33
N GLU A 133 -16.81 -11.77 1.46
CA GLU A 133 -15.36 -11.98 1.60
C GLU A 133 -14.61 -10.68 1.25
N VAL A 134 -13.46 -10.48 1.88
CA VAL A 134 -12.57 -9.33 1.63
C VAL A 134 -11.15 -9.82 1.40
N HIS A 135 -10.71 -9.74 0.17
CA HIS A 135 -9.36 -10.11 -0.26
C HIS A 135 -8.52 -8.85 -0.47
N MET A 136 -7.40 -8.73 0.25
CA MET A 136 -6.51 -7.57 0.11
C MET A 136 -5.37 -7.91 -0.83
N ARG A 137 -5.11 -7.04 -1.81
CA ARG A 137 -4.02 -7.16 -2.79
C ARG A 137 -3.22 -5.88 -2.80
N ILE A 138 -1.94 -5.99 -2.51
CA ILE A 138 -1.05 -4.84 -2.33
C ILE A 138 -0.14 -4.70 -3.54
N ALA A 139 -0.20 -3.52 -4.16
CA ALA A 139 0.49 -3.19 -5.40
C ALA A 139 1.99 -2.85 -5.19
N SER A 140 2.60 -3.44 -4.17
CA SER A 140 4.02 -3.38 -3.87
C SER A 140 4.47 -4.64 -3.14
N PRO A 141 5.78 -4.90 -3.06
CA PRO A 141 6.33 -5.87 -2.11
C PRO A 141 6.09 -5.43 -0.65
N PRO A 142 6.23 -6.35 0.33
CA PRO A 142 6.16 -5.99 1.74
C PRO A 142 7.24 -4.98 2.13
N THR A 143 6.85 -3.86 2.75
CA THR A 143 7.80 -2.86 3.27
C THR A 143 8.38 -3.35 4.58
N GLN A 144 9.63 -3.83 4.56
CA GLN A 144 10.31 -4.47 5.69
C GLN A 144 11.45 -3.64 6.28
N HIS A 145 11.90 -2.61 5.57
CA HIS A 145 13.06 -1.80 5.94
C HIS A 145 12.72 -0.31 5.88
N SER A 146 13.35 0.48 6.77
CA SER A 146 13.18 1.93 6.79
C SER A 146 13.91 2.57 5.61
N CYS A 147 13.41 3.71 5.14
CA CYS A 147 14.09 4.51 4.13
C CYS A 147 15.04 5.52 4.80
N PHE A 148 16.26 5.67 4.25
CA PHE A 148 17.25 6.66 4.71
C PHE A 148 17.51 7.76 3.66
N TYR A 149 16.73 7.78 2.55
CA TYR A 149 16.98 8.64 1.39
C TYR A 149 15.85 9.66 1.11
N GLY A 150 14.91 9.82 2.04
CA GLY A 150 13.91 10.89 1.96
C GLY A 150 12.45 10.47 2.02
N VAL A 151 12.13 9.18 1.97
CA VAL A 151 10.76 8.71 2.25
C VAL A 151 10.59 8.62 3.77
N ASP A 152 9.61 9.34 4.33
CA ASP A 152 9.30 9.27 5.75
C ASP A 152 8.64 7.91 6.08
N THR A 153 9.48 6.93 6.38
CA THR A 153 9.07 5.62 6.86
C THR A 153 9.29 5.53 8.37
N PRO A 154 8.41 4.85 9.11
CA PRO A 154 8.63 4.63 10.53
C PRO A 154 9.86 3.74 10.76
N GLU A 155 10.35 3.73 12.00
CA GLU A 155 11.34 2.77 12.47
C GLU A 155 10.93 1.33 12.10
N ARG A 156 11.90 0.48 11.80
CA ARG A 156 11.67 -0.91 11.37
C ARG A 156 10.76 -1.68 12.34
N ALA A 157 10.91 -1.44 13.64
CA ALA A 157 10.06 -2.03 14.69
C ALA A 157 8.58 -1.62 14.59
N LYS A 158 8.22 -0.62 13.79
CA LYS A 158 6.84 -0.18 13.55
C LYS A 158 6.29 -0.59 12.18
N LEU A 159 7.14 -1.22 11.34
CA LEU A 159 6.74 -1.77 10.04
C LEU A 159 6.05 -3.12 10.26
N LEU A 160 4.81 -3.26 9.79
CA LEU A 160 4.02 -4.46 10.00
C LEU A 160 4.69 -5.70 9.38
N ALA A 161 5.22 -5.57 8.17
CA ALA A 161 5.89 -6.65 7.45
C ALA A 161 7.27 -7.01 8.02
N ALA A 162 7.87 -6.18 8.87
CA ALA A 162 9.08 -6.51 9.62
C ALA A 162 8.80 -7.37 10.87
N GLN A 163 7.54 -7.38 11.35
CA GLN A 163 7.15 -8.05 12.58
C GLN A 163 6.30 -9.29 12.34
N MET A 164 5.60 -9.38 11.22
CA MET A 164 4.58 -10.39 10.95
C MET A 164 4.78 -11.03 9.58
N THR A 165 4.48 -12.32 9.50
CA THR A 165 4.31 -13.00 8.23
C THR A 165 3.05 -12.52 7.52
N VAL A 166 2.94 -12.72 6.19
CA VAL A 166 1.76 -12.33 5.41
C VAL A 166 0.47 -12.92 5.98
N GLY A 167 0.51 -14.18 6.44
CA GLY A 167 -0.65 -14.82 7.07
C GLY A 167 -1.06 -14.17 8.39
N GLN A 168 -0.08 -13.76 9.23
CA GLN A 168 -0.34 -13.02 10.46
C GLN A 168 -0.88 -11.61 10.17
N MET A 169 -0.35 -10.95 9.11
CA MET A 169 -0.85 -9.65 8.65
C MET A 169 -2.31 -9.76 8.17
N ALA A 170 -2.66 -10.81 7.40
CA ALA A 170 -4.03 -11.06 6.96
C ALA A 170 -4.99 -11.17 8.16
N ASN A 171 -4.61 -11.95 9.17
CA ASN A 171 -5.38 -12.08 10.40
C ASN A 171 -5.48 -10.75 11.17
N PHE A 172 -4.37 -10.00 11.26
CA PHE A 172 -4.35 -8.69 11.93
C PHE A 172 -5.32 -7.70 11.30
N ILE A 173 -5.37 -7.63 9.96
CA ILE A 173 -6.29 -6.72 9.25
C ILE A 173 -7.70 -7.31 9.07
N ASN A 174 -7.95 -8.55 9.52
CA ASN A 174 -9.22 -9.26 9.39
C ASN A 174 -9.68 -9.50 7.93
N ALA A 175 -8.72 -9.74 7.02
CA ALA A 175 -8.98 -10.09 5.63
C ALA A 175 -9.04 -11.61 5.43
N ASP A 176 -9.86 -12.10 4.49
CA ASP A 176 -9.91 -13.52 4.13
C ASP A 176 -8.63 -13.97 3.42
N SER A 177 -8.00 -13.07 2.67
CA SER A 177 -6.65 -13.28 2.15
C SER A 177 -5.91 -11.97 1.97
N LEU A 178 -4.58 -12.03 2.08
CA LEU A 178 -3.67 -10.93 1.80
C LEU A 178 -2.55 -11.43 0.90
N SER A 179 -2.24 -10.68 -0.14
CA SER A 179 -1.06 -10.94 -0.99
C SER A 179 -0.43 -9.62 -1.43
N PHE A 180 0.86 -9.68 -1.65
CA PHE A 180 1.69 -8.58 -2.15
C PHE A 180 2.21 -8.91 -3.54
N LEU A 181 2.49 -7.89 -4.33
CA LEU A 181 3.28 -8.04 -5.54
C LEU A 181 4.70 -8.49 -5.18
N THR A 182 5.29 -9.37 -5.97
CA THR A 182 6.70 -9.71 -5.79
C THR A 182 7.61 -8.57 -6.25
N ILE A 183 8.88 -8.55 -5.78
CA ILE A 183 9.86 -7.56 -6.26
C ILE A 183 10.07 -7.72 -7.78
N ASP A 184 10.15 -8.94 -8.29
CA ASP A 184 10.28 -9.20 -9.72
C ASP A 184 9.05 -8.76 -10.51
N GLY A 185 7.85 -8.92 -9.96
CA GLY A 185 6.61 -8.38 -10.53
C GLY A 185 6.62 -6.87 -10.64
N LEU A 186 7.18 -6.18 -9.64
CA LEU A 186 7.35 -4.73 -9.67
C LEU A 186 8.31 -4.31 -10.78
N TYR A 187 9.44 -5.01 -10.96
CA TYR A 187 10.39 -4.76 -12.04
C TYR A 187 9.78 -5.07 -13.42
N ARG A 188 8.98 -6.15 -13.56
CA ARG A 188 8.25 -6.45 -14.81
C ARG A 188 7.27 -5.33 -15.19
N ALA A 189 6.59 -4.75 -14.23
CA ALA A 189 5.71 -3.61 -14.48
C ALA A 189 6.44 -2.36 -14.98
N LEU A 190 7.75 -2.26 -14.70
CA LEU A 190 8.66 -1.21 -15.19
C LEU A 190 9.32 -1.55 -16.53
N GLY A 191 9.04 -2.74 -17.09
CA GLY A 191 9.59 -3.17 -18.39
C GLY A 191 10.85 -4.02 -18.31
N GLU A 192 11.30 -4.38 -17.10
CA GLU A 192 12.42 -5.28 -16.87
C GLU A 192 11.95 -6.73 -16.77
N ALA A 193 12.80 -7.70 -17.08
CA ALA A 193 12.44 -9.11 -16.92
C ALA A 193 12.30 -9.52 -15.44
N LYS A 194 13.20 -8.98 -14.59
CA LYS A 194 13.26 -9.17 -13.13
C LYS A 194 14.23 -8.17 -12.53
N ARG A 195 14.33 -8.14 -11.19
CA ARG A 195 15.39 -7.42 -10.47
C ARG A 195 16.78 -7.96 -10.88
N ASN A 196 17.72 -7.05 -11.12
CA ASN A 196 19.13 -7.42 -11.22
C ASN A 196 19.77 -7.24 -9.82
N ASP A 197 20.10 -8.35 -9.16
CA ASP A 197 20.60 -8.36 -7.78
C ASP A 197 22.01 -7.76 -7.66
N ASP A 198 22.83 -7.86 -8.73
CA ASP A 198 24.18 -7.31 -8.74
C ASP A 198 24.21 -5.81 -9.00
N LEU A 199 23.24 -5.31 -9.78
CA LEU A 199 23.15 -3.87 -10.15
C LEU A 199 21.68 -3.49 -10.34
N PRO A 200 20.94 -3.24 -9.24
CA PRO A 200 19.54 -2.81 -9.33
C PRO A 200 19.41 -1.47 -10.04
N GLN A 201 18.47 -1.35 -11.00
CA GLN A 201 18.22 -0.10 -11.73
C GLN A 201 17.58 0.97 -10.82
N TYR A 202 16.93 0.55 -9.75
CA TYR A 202 16.23 1.43 -8.81
C TYR A 202 16.68 1.17 -7.38
N CYS A 203 16.63 2.19 -6.53
CA CYS A 203 16.66 1.96 -5.09
C CYS A 203 15.33 1.32 -4.66
N ASP A 204 15.39 0.10 -4.16
CA ASP A 204 14.28 -0.71 -3.65
C ASP A 204 14.51 -1.19 -2.20
N ALA A 205 15.43 -0.52 -1.49
CA ALA A 205 15.91 -0.91 -0.17
C ALA A 205 14.79 -1.04 0.88
N CYS A 206 13.69 -0.28 0.77
CA CYS A 206 12.55 -0.41 1.68
C CYS A 206 11.87 -1.79 1.60
N PHE A 207 12.04 -2.50 0.49
CA PHE A 207 11.54 -3.86 0.30
C PHE A 207 12.61 -4.92 0.54
N THR A 208 13.83 -4.70 0.05
CA THR A 208 14.92 -5.70 -0.01
C THR A 208 15.93 -5.59 1.13
N GLY A 209 16.10 -4.40 1.71
CA GLY A 209 17.20 -4.11 2.65
C GLY A 209 18.55 -3.86 1.97
N ASP A 210 18.58 -3.87 0.63
CA ASP A 210 19.78 -3.64 -0.17
C ASP A 210 19.94 -2.13 -0.42
N TYR A 211 20.70 -1.47 0.45
CA TYR A 211 20.89 -0.04 0.39
C TYR A 211 22.02 0.35 -0.58
N PRO A 212 21.79 1.31 -1.49
CA PRO A 212 22.80 1.70 -2.50
C PRO A 212 24.06 2.34 -1.92
N THR A 213 24.06 2.73 -0.65
CA THR A 213 25.21 3.26 0.07
C THR A 213 25.35 2.60 1.43
N THR A 214 26.58 2.47 1.93
CA THR A 214 26.81 1.97 3.29
C THR A 214 26.21 2.94 4.31
N LEU A 215 25.42 2.42 5.22
CA LEU A 215 24.82 3.18 6.32
C LEU A 215 25.85 3.28 7.45
N THR A 216 26.65 4.35 7.46
CA THR A 216 27.79 4.53 8.40
C THR A 216 27.34 4.99 9.80
N ASP A 217 26.21 5.67 9.88
CA ASP A 217 25.67 6.28 11.11
C ASP A 217 24.50 5.46 11.69
N PHE A 218 24.27 4.25 11.17
CA PHE A 218 23.21 3.37 11.59
C PHE A 218 23.78 2.13 12.28
N ASP A 219 23.61 2.06 13.58
CA ASP A 219 23.85 0.84 14.37
C ASP A 219 22.51 0.14 14.58
N GLU A 220 22.35 -1.08 14.06
CA GLU A 220 21.14 -1.88 14.26
C GLU A 220 20.81 -2.13 15.75
N ASN A 221 21.78 -1.96 16.62
CA ASN A 221 21.64 -2.09 18.07
C ASN A 221 21.34 -0.76 18.78
N SER A 222 21.44 0.38 18.10
CA SER A 222 21.14 1.71 18.65
C SER A 222 19.73 2.19 18.25
N ILE A 223 18.72 1.41 18.64
CA ILE A 223 17.30 1.63 18.24
C ILE A 223 16.70 2.89 18.90
N ASP A 224 17.41 3.55 19.81
CA ASP A 224 16.81 4.61 20.64
C ASP A 224 16.99 6.06 20.15
N ASP A 225 17.74 6.34 19.08
CA ASP A 225 18.10 7.70 18.70
C ASP A 225 17.83 8.11 17.23
N GLN A 226 16.79 7.63 16.60
CA GLN A 226 16.30 8.33 15.40
C GLN A 226 15.54 9.60 15.82
N PHE A 227 16.24 10.72 15.83
CA PHE A 227 15.62 12.03 15.92
C PHE A 227 14.70 12.27 14.73
N SER A 228 13.41 11.99 14.90
CA SER A 228 12.39 12.60 14.05
C SER A 228 12.48 14.10 14.27
N LEU A 229 12.79 14.88 13.24
CA LEU A 229 12.75 16.34 13.25
C LEU A 229 11.36 16.90 13.63
N LEU A 230 10.34 16.02 13.76
CA LEU A 230 8.96 16.31 14.10
C LEU A 230 8.51 15.67 15.43
N ALA A 231 9.40 15.08 16.21
CA ALA A 231 9.06 14.59 17.53
C ALA A 231 8.94 15.78 18.48
N GLU A 232 7.74 16.31 18.64
CA GLU A 232 7.40 17.19 19.75
C GLU A 232 7.69 16.44 21.08
N ARG A 233 8.64 16.95 21.87
CA ARG A 233 8.80 16.55 23.25
C ARG A 233 7.51 16.94 23.98
N VAL A 234 6.70 15.94 24.32
CA VAL A 234 5.64 16.11 25.30
C VAL A 234 6.34 16.18 26.66
N VAL A 235 6.39 17.37 27.23
CA VAL A 235 6.73 17.63 28.62
C VAL A 235 5.50 17.37 29.48
#